data_3c561aac7225665b8580040d7e3ebcb2
#
_entry.id   3c561aac7225665b8580040d7e3ebcb2
#
_cell.length_a   1.000
_cell.length_b   1.000
_cell.length_c   1.000
_cell.angle_alpha   90.00
_cell.angle_beta   90.00
_cell.angle_gamma   90.00
#
_symmetry.space_group_name_H-M   'P 1'
#
loop_
_entity.id
_entity.type
_entity.pdbx_description
1 polymer ?
#
loop_
_entity_poly.entity_id
_entity_poly.type
_entity_poly.pdbx_seq_one_letter_code
_entity_poly.pdbx_strand_id
1 'polypeptide(L)'
;YCIELTSNIKKRCLVFNLCTNEIGSLVGYIGFLNAKIVPVMLKADLDEILLTNMIETYKPAYLHLPSILADRFDKFEKVYSNIGYTLLKTNFTEEFELNEDLALLLTTSGSTGSPKLVRQSYKNIEANTKSIVEYLQLNETERAITTLPMNYTYGISIINTHLWVGASIILTEKGLMQKEFWQQMKNFEATSFAGVPY
;
A
#
# COMPACT_ATOMS: atom_id res chain seq x y z
N TYR A 1 0.06 -16.61 -0.98
CA TYR A 1 0.43 -15.55 -0.03
C TYR A 1 -0.77 -14.67 0.35
N CYS A 2 -1.47 -14.00 -0.59
CA CYS A 2 -2.64 -13.16 -0.28
C CYS A 2 -3.67 -13.92 0.56
N ILE A 3 -4.01 -15.14 0.17
CA ILE A 3 -4.97 -16.00 0.89
C ILE A 3 -4.45 -16.34 2.29
N GLU A 4 -3.19 -16.74 2.43
CA GLU A 4 -2.58 -17.05 3.72
C GLU A 4 -2.54 -15.84 4.64
N LEU A 5 -2.14 -14.67 4.12
CA LEU A 5 -2.12 -13.42 4.88
C LEU A 5 -3.53 -13.10 5.41
N THR A 6 -4.52 -13.10 4.54
CA THR A 6 -5.88 -12.67 4.89
C THR A 6 -6.68 -13.71 5.68
N SER A 7 -6.31 -15.00 5.63
CA SER A 7 -6.91 -16.04 6.47
C SER A 7 -6.68 -15.83 7.96
N ASN A 8 -5.66 -15.03 8.33
CA ASN A 8 -5.41 -14.62 9.72
C ASN A 8 -6.34 -13.48 10.19
N ILE A 9 -7.15 -12.90 9.29
CA ILE A 9 -8.05 -11.78 9.58
C ILE A 9 -9.50 -12.28 9.47
N LYS A 10 -10.17 -12.40 10.61
CA LYS A 10 -11.47 -13.10 10.70
C LYS A 10 -12.65 -12.31 10.14
N LYS A 11 -12.56 -10.98 10.04
CA LYS A 11 -13.66 -10.11 9.63
C LYS A 11 -13.16 -8.83 8.98
N ARG A 12 -14.06 -8.15 8.27
CA ARG A 12 -13.80 -6.82 7.71
C ARG A 12 -13.39 -5.85 8.82
N CYS A 13 -12.21 -5.27 8.70
CA CYS A 13 -11.63 -4.37 9.71
C CYS A 13 -10.64 -3.40 9.07
N LEU A 14 -10.15 -2.47 9.89
CA LEU A 14 -9.10 -1.53 9.52
C LEU A 14 -7.73 -2.18 9.76
N VAL A 15 -6.86 -2.11 8.76
CA VAL A 15 -5.47 -2.56 8.83
C VAL A 15 -4.54 -1.40 8.45
N PHE A 16 -3.56 -1.08 9.28
CA PHE A 16 -2.50 -0.16 8.87
C PHE A 16 -1.48 -0.92 8.03
N ASN A 17 -1.37 -0.55 6.75
CA ASN A 17 -0.38 -1.10 5.83
C ASN A 17 0.77 -0.09 5.70
N LEU A 18 1.90 -0.37 6.37
CA LEU A 18 3.11 0.44 6.31
C LEU A 18 3.88 0.10 5.03
N CYS A 19 3.76 0.97 4.04
CA CYS A 19 4.14 0.71 2.66
C CYS A 19 5.61 1.03 2.38
N THR A 20 6.26 0.11 1.69
CA THR A 20 7.48 0.30 0.88
C THR A 20 7.18 -0.12 -0.55
N ASN A 21 8.05 0.22 -1.51
CA ASN A 21 7.93 -0.29 -2.88
C ASN A 21 8.51 -1.71 -3.00
N GLU A 22 8.06 -2.61 -2.13
CA GLU A 22 8.47 -4.01 -2.07
C GLU A 22 7.27 -4.96 -2.26
N ILE A 23 7.58 -6.20 -2.61
CA ILE A 23 6.57 -7.22 -2.94
C ILE A 23 5.61 -7.48 -1.77
N GLY A 24 6.10 -7.50 -0.53
CA GLY A 24 5.25 -7.73 0.65
C GLY A 24 4.18 -6.68 0.82
N SER A 25 4.54 -5.40 0.61
CA SER A 25 3.59 -4.28 0.64
C SER A 25 2.52 -4.39 -0.45
N LEU A 26 2.95 -4.66 -1.68
CA LEU A 26 2.05 -4.82 -2.83
C LEU A 26 1.07 -5.97 -2.63
N VAL A 27 1.56 -7.12 -2.20
CA VAL A 27 0.73 -8.32 -1.98
C VAL A 27 -0.22 -8.11 -0.80
N GLY A 28 0.22 -7.39 0.25
CA GLY A 28 -0.66 -6.97 1.33
C GLY A 28 -1.83 -6.12 0.82
N TYR A 29 -1.52 -5.08 0.04
CA TYR A 29 -2.52 -4.22 -0.60
C TYR A 29 -3.56 -5.02 -1.41
N ILE A 30 -3.10 -5.86 -2.33
CA ILE A 30 -3.99 -6.68 -3.19
C ILE A 30 -4.80 -7.65 -2.33
N GLY A 31 -4.17 -8.32 -1.38
CA GLY A 31 -4.81 -9.28 -0.49
C GLY A 31 -5.93 -8.65 0.33
N PHE A 32 -5.68 -7.49 0.92
CA PHE A 32 -6.67 -6.77 1.72
C PHE A 32 -7.86 -6.32 0.87
N LEU A 33 -7.63 -5.75 -0.32
CA LEU A 33 -8.73 -5.36 -1.22
C LEU A 33 -9.59 -6.56 -1.62
N ASN A 34 -8.97 -7.68 -2.02
CA ASN A 34 -9.69 -8.89 -2.44
C ASN A 34 -10.50 -9.51 -1.29
N ALA A 35 -9.98 -9.46 -0.07
CA ALA A 35 -10.68 -9.96 1.12
C ALA A 35 -11.65 -8.94 1.74
N LYS A 36 -11.88 -7.80 1.09
CA LYS A 36 -12.74 -6.70 1.60
C LYS A 36 -12.27 -6.12 2.94
N ILE A 37 -11.01 -6.26 3.28
CA ILE A 37 -10.36 -5.63 4.42
C ILE A 37 -9.94 -4.22 4.00
N VAL A 38 -10.02 -3.24 4.90
CA VAL A 38 -9.75 -1.84 4.58
C VAL A 38 -8.35 -1.43 5.02
N PRO A 39 -7.35 -1.35 4.09
CA PRO A 39 -6.04 -0.84 4.44
C PRO A 39 -6.03 0.68 4.55
N VAL A 40 -5.34 1.19 5.56
CA VAL A 40 -4.83 2.56 5.62
C VAL A 40 -3.41 2.52 5.09
N MET A 41 -3.17 3.14 3.96
CA MET A 41 -1.87 3.14 3.29
C MET A 41 -0.98 4.21 3.91
N LEU A 42 0.02 3.80 4.66
CA LEU A 42 0.95 4.67 5.38
C LEU A 42 2.38 4.46 4.89
N LYS A 43 3.22 5.48 4.99
CA LYS A 43 4.64 5.34 4.70
C LYS A 43 5.32 4.52 5.81
N ALA A 44 6.19 3.56 5.46
CA ALA A 44 6.86 2.70 6.46
C ALA A 44 7.81 3.47 7.39
N ASP A 45 8.39 4.58 6.93
CA ASP A 45 9.26 5.49 7.68
C ASP A 45 8.52 6.71 8.25
N LEU A 46 7.19 6.60 8.46
CA LEU A 46 6.41 7.64 9.13
C LEU A 46 6.99 7.93 10.51
N ASP A 47 6.97 9.21 10.89
CA ASP A 47 7.39 9.64 12.23
C ASP A 47 6.71 8.81 13.33
N GLU A 48 7.48 8.37 14.33
CA GLU A 48 7.02 7.42 15.35
C GLU A 48 5.90 7.99 16.24
N ILE A 49 6.00 9.28 16.58
CA ILE A 49 4.98 9.94 17.39
C ILE A 49 3.68 10.04 16.59
N LEU A 50 3.79 10.40 15.32
CA LEU A 50 2.65 10.50 14.42
C LEU A 50 2.01 9.13 14.21
N LEU A 51 2.79 8.07 13.96
CA LEU A 51 2.28 6.72 13.80
C LEU A 51 1.57 6.23 15.08
N THR A 52 2.17 6.47 16.24
CA THR A 52 1.57 6.11 17.54
C THR A 52 0.24 6.84 17.73
N ASN A 53 0.20 8.15 17.49
CA ASN A 53 -1.03 8.93 17.60
C ASN A 53 -2.12 8.43 16.62
N MET A 54 -1.74 8.02 15.41
CA MET A 54 -2.68 7.43 14.45
C MET A 54 -3.20 6.09 14.92
N ILE A 55 -2.34 5.22 15.47
CA ILE A 55 -2.74 3.92 16.02
C ILE A 55 -3.75 4.11 17.15
N GLU A 56 -3.50 5.02 18.10
CA GLU A 56 -4.40 5.30 19.21
C GLU A 56 -5.73 5.95 18.76
N THR A 57 -5.68 6.78 17.72
CA THR A 57 -6.88 7.47 17.19
C THR A 57 -7.78 6.53 16.39
N TYR A 58 -7.18 5.76 15.47
CA TYR A 58 -7.94 4.94 14.52
C TYR A 58 -8.08 3.48 14.95
N LYS A 59 -7.35 3.04 15.96
CA LYS A 59 -7.43 1.72 16.58
C LYS A 59 -7.53 0.58 15.55
N PRO A 60 -6.54 0.47 14.62
CA PRO A 60 -6.57 -0.58 13.62
C PRO A 60 -6.53 -1.96 14.28
N ALA A 61 -7.28 -2.93 13.74
CA ALA A 61 -7.25 -4.29 14.26
C ALA A 61 -5.91 -5.01 14.00
N TYR A 62 -5.20 -4.59 12.94
CA TYR A 62 -3.91 -5.15 12.58
C TYR A 62 -2.95 -4.07 12.05
N LEU A 63 -1.64 -4.35 12.20
CA LEU A 63 -0.56 -3.66 11.50
C LEU A 63 0.10 -4.65 10.54
N HIS A 64 0.22 -4.29 9.27
CA HIS A 64 0.99 -5.01 8.27
C HIS A 64 2.19 -4.15 7.88
N LEU A 65 3.40 -4.63 8.13
CA LEU A 65 4.60 -3.81 8.09
C LEU A 65 5.85 -4.62 7.70
N PRO A 66 6.92 -3.95 7.20
CA PRO A 66 8.20 -4.60 7.00
C PRO A 66 8.67 -5.32 8.27
N SER A 67 9.09 -6.59 8.13
CA SER A 67 9.45 -7.43 9.28
C SER A 67 10.55 -6.84 10.17
N ILE A 68 11.43 -6.03 9.58
CA ILE A 68 12.49 -5.30 10.32
C ILE A 68 11.94 -4.28 11.34
N LEU A 69 10.68 -3.84 11.15
CA LEU A 69 10.03 -2.91 12.07
C LEU A 69 9.19 -3.60 13.14
N ALA A 70 9.03 -4.94 13.07
CA ALA A 70 8.10 -5.65 13.94
C ALA A 70 8.46 -5.55 15.43
N ASP A 71 9.75 -5.54 15.76
CA ASP A 71 10.23 -5.46 17.14
C ASP A 71 9.90 -4.12 17.84
N ARG A 72 9.57 -3.08 17.05
CA ARG A 72 9.09 -1.79 17.60
C ARG A 72 7.67 -1.88 18.17
N PHE A 73 6.96 -2.98 17.89
CA PHE A 73 5.56 -3.23 18.27
C PHE A 73 5.43 -4.55 19.03
N ASP A 74 6.39 -4.87 19.90
CA ASP A 74 6.50 -6.09 20.70
C ASP A 74 5.27 -6.36 21.59
N LYS A 75 4.50 -5.32 21.90
CA LYS A 75 3.22 -5.41 22.63
C LYS A 75 2.09 -6.06 21.82
N PHE A 76 2.25 -6.24 20.50
CA PHE A 76 1.24 -6.81 19.62
C PHE A 76 1.59 -8.24 19.21
N GLU A 77 0.56 -9.06 19.03
CA GLU A 77 0.72 -10.47 18.66
C GLU A 77 1.15 -10.61 17.19
N LYS A 78 2.27 -11.28 16.93
CA LYS A 78 2.69 -11.64 15.57
C LYS A 78 1.86 -12.85 15.10
N VAL A 79 0.99 -12.65 14.12
CA VAL A 79 0.07 -13.69 13.62
C VAL A 79 0.48 -14.27 12.27
N TYR A 80 1.27 -13.54 11.48
CA TYR A 80 1.79 -14.02 10.19
C TYR A 80 3.06 -13.27 9.79
N SER A 81 3.98 -13.93 9.09
CA SER A 81 5.19 -13.30 8.55
C SER A 81 5.65 -14.06 7.31
N ASN A 82 5.84 -13.35 6.21
CA ASN A 82 6.36 -13.89 4.96
C ASN A 82 6.83 -12.75 4.03
N ILE A 83 7.69 -13.06 3.04
CA ILE A 83 8.23 -12.14 2.03
C ILE A 83 8.61 -10.74 2.57
N GLY A 84 9.32 -10.73 3.71
CA GLY A 84 9.83 -9.50 4.31
C GLY A 84 8.79 -8.65 5.05
N TYR A 85 7.53 -9.13 5.18
CA TYR A 85 6.44 -8.45 5.88
C TYR A 85 5.86 -9.29 7.00
N THR A 86 5.38 -8.60 8.04
CA THR A 86 4.75 -9.19 9.23
C THR A 86 3.37 -8.58 9.45
N LEU A 87 2.40 -9.43 9.79
CA LEU A 87 1.09 -9.03 10.27
C LEU A 87 1.05 -9.15 11.79
N LEU A 88 0.83 -8.04 12.46
CA LEU A 88 0.65 -7.95 13.91
C LEU A 88 -0.83 -7.71 14.22
N LYS A 89 -1.38 -8.48 15.14
CA LYS A 89 -2.71 -8.25 15.70
C LYS A 89 -2.60 -7.29 16.87
N THR A 90 -3.35 -6.20 16.83
CA THR A 90 -3.36 -5.23 17.93
C THR A 90 -4.24 -5.68 19.10
N ASN A 91 -4.15 -4.95 20.21
CA ASN A 91 -4.96 -5.21 21.41
C ASN A 91 -6.28 -4.43 21.43
N PHE A 92 -6.59 -3.69 20.34
CA PHE A 92 -7.84 -2.96 20.25
C PHE A 92 -9.00 -3.90 19.96
N THR A 93 -10.07 -3.77 20.73
CA THR A 93 -11.29 -4.58 20.62
C THR A 93 -12.46 -3.83 19.99
N GLU A 94 -12.28 -2.55 19.68
CA GLU A 94 -13.30 -1.71 19.09
C GLU A 94 -13.64 -2.19 17.68
N GLU A 95 -14.90 -2.32 17.41
CA GLU A 95 -15.44 -2.68 16.12
C GLU A 95 -16.04 -1.43 15.46
N PHE A 96 -15.50 -1.08 14.29
CA PHE A 96 -16.05 0.01 13.49
C PHE A 96 -16.96 -0.55 12.40
N GLU A 97 -18.14 0.05 12.25
CA GLU A 97 -18.98 -0.20 11.09
C GLU A 97 -18.35 0.48 9.86
N LEU A 98 -17.68 -0.32 9.02
CA LEU A 98 -17.04 0.15 7.80
C LEU A 98 -18.00 0.00 6.62
N ASN A 99 -18.31 1.12 5.95
CA ASN A 99 -19.14 1.12 4.75
C ASN A 99 -18.63 0.08 3.72
N GLU A 100 -19.54 -0.72 3.17
CA GLU A 100 -19.20 -1.83 2.26
C GLU A 100 -18.44 -1.38 1.00
N ASP A 101 -18.72 -0.19 0.50
CA ASP A 101 -18.05 0.39 -0.66
C ASP A 101 -16.63 0.90 -0.36
N LEU A 102 -16.26 1.09 0.92
CA LEU A 102 -14.94 1.61 1.30
C LEU A 102 -13.87 0.58 0.98
N ALA A 103 -12.95 0.92 0.09
CA ALA A 103 -11.87 0.05 -0.34
C ALA A 103 -10.58 0.30 0.46
N LEU A 104 -10.15 1.56 0.56
CA LEU A 104 -8.93 1.94 1.26
C LEU A 104 -8.98 3.38 1.78
N LEU A 105 -8.03 3.71 2.63
CA LEU A 105 -7.78 5.04 3.15
C LEU A 105 -6.37 5.50 2.79
N LEU A 106 -6.24 6.74 2.30
CA LEU A 106 -4.98 7.39 1.98
C LEU A 106 -4.76 8.60 2.86
N THR A 107 -3.53 8.88 3.25
CA THR A 107 -3.20 10.12 3.96
C THR A 107 -3.10 11.29 2.98
N THR A 108 -3.56 12.46 3.40
CA THR A 108 -3.24 13.71 2.71
C THR A 108 -1.89 14.24 3.19
N SER A 109 -1.19 14.99 2.35
CA SER A 109 0.03 15.74 2.69
C SER A 109 -0.24 16.92 3.63
N GLY A 110 -1.12 16.75 4.63
CA GLY A 110 -1.57 17.82 5.52
C GLY A 110 -0.44 18.37 6.40
N SER A 111 -0.24 19.68 6.35
CA SER A 111 0.73 20.45 7.15
C SER A 111 0.37 20.58 8.64
N THR A 112 -0.71 19.99 9.11
CA THR A 112 -1.26 20.19 10.46
C THR A 112 -1.32 18.90 11.25
N GLY A 113 -0.18 18.43 11.77
CA GLY A 113 -0.03 17.50 12.90
C GLY A 113 -0.88 16.20 12.99
N SER A 114 -2.02 16.11 12.31
CA SER A 114 -2.87 14.92 12.22
C SER A 114 -3.29 14.72 10.77
N PRO A 115 -2.73 13.73 10.06
CA PRO A 115 -3.08 13.51 8.66
C PRO A 115 -4.54 13.07 8.54
N LYS A 116 -5.32 13.85 7.78
CA LYS A 116 -6.68 13.45 7.42
C LYS A 116 -6.62 12.26 6.48
N LEU A 117 -7.53 11.30 6.68
CA LEU A 117 -7.67 10.14 5.82
C LEU A 117 -8.71 10.42 4.72
N VAL A 118 -8.31 10.22 3.48
CA VAL A 118 -9.19 10.27 2.31
C VAL A 118 -9.74 8.89 2.05
N ARG A 119 -11.06 8.78 1.99
CA ARG A 119 -11.78 7.55 1.68
C ARG A 119 -11.80 7.30 0.18
N GLN A 120 -11.41 6.11 -0.24
CA GLN A 120 -11.52 5.63 -1.60
C GLN A 120 -12.47 4.43 -1.66
N SER A 121 -13.46 4.48 -2.52
CA SER A 121 -14.33 3.32 -2.77
C SER A 121 -13.74 2.42 -3.85
N TYR A 122 -14.21 1.17 -3.92
CA TYR A 122 -13.88 0.25 -5.03
C TYR A 122 -14.21 0.89 -6.39
N LYS A 123 -15.37 1.56 -6.49
CA LYS A 123 -15.78 2.27 -7.72
C LYS A 123 -14.85 3.41 -8.09
N ASN A 124 -14.33 4.17 -7.09
CA ASN A 124 -13.36 5.24 -7.38
C ASN A 124 -12.05 4.67 -7.96
N ILE A 125 -11.54 3.60 -7.34
CA ILE A 125 -10.31 2.94 -7.81
C ILE A 125 -10.51 2.42 -9.23
N GLU A 126 -11.60 1.70 -9.48
CA GLU A 126 -11.91 1.13 -10.78
C GLU A 126 -12.08 2.20 -11.87
N ALA A 127 -12.89 3.23 -11.61
CA ALA A 127 -13.13 4.32 -12.57
C ALA A 127 -11.84 5.07 -12.91
N ASN A 128 -11.04 5.42 -11.89
CA ASN A 128 -9.75 6.08 -12.10
C ASN A 128 -8.79 5.19 -12.91
N THR A 129 -8.70 3.91 -12.57
CA THR A 129 -7.86 2.93 -13.27
C THR A 129 -8.24 2.83 -14.75
N LYS A 130 -9.53 2.63 -15.06
CA LYS A 130 -10.02 2.53 -16.44
C LYS A 130 -9.73 3.80 -17.25
N SER A 131 -9.98 4.99 -16.67
CA SER A 131 -9.75 6.26 -17.34
C SER A 131 -8.26 6.47 -17.68
N ILE A 132 -7.34 6.11 -16.76
CA ILE A 132 -5.91 6.22 -17.00
C ILE A 132 -5.45 5.21 -18.05
N VAL A 133 -5.91 3.96 -17.98
CA VAL A 133 -5.59 2.91 -18.96
C VAL A 133 -6.00 3.35 -20.36
N GLU A 134 -7.20 3.88 -20.50
CA GLU A 134 -7.72 4.38 -21.79
C GLU A 134 -6.91 5.59 -22.28
N TYR A 135 -6.68 6.58 -21.42
CA TYR A 135 -5.96 7.82 -21.78
C TYR A 135 -4.51 7.56 -22.19
N LEU A 136 -3.79 6.69 -21.46
CA LEU A 136 -2.40 6.34 -21.74
C LEU A 136 -2.24 5.15 -22.70
N GLN A 137 -3.34 4.54 -23.13
CA GLN A 137 -3.36 3.35 -24.02
C GLN A 137 -2.50 2.21 -23.49
N LEU A 138 -2.54 1.99 -22.16
CA LEU A 138 -1.75 0.94 -21.51
C LEU A 138 -2.25 -0.45 -21.91
N ASN A 139 -1.33 -1.38 -22.04
CA ASN A 139 -1.59 -2.77 -22.39
C ASN A 139 -0.67 -3.74 -21.63
N GLU A 140 -0.84 -5.04 -21.82
CA GLU A 140 -0.13 -6.10 -21.12
C GLU A 140 1.39 -6.16 -21.39
N THR A 141 1.88 -5.47 -22.42
CA THR A 141 3.31 -5.43 -22.73
C THR A 141 4.08 -4.39 -21.91
N GLU A 142 3.36 -3.51 -21.20
CA GLU A 142 3.96 -2.50 -20.36
C GLU A 142 4.72 -3.10 -19.16
N ARG A 143 5.75 -2.37 -18.75
CA ARG A 143 6.57 -2.72 -17.60
C ARG A 143 7.02 -1.45 -16.87
N ALA A 144 6.17 -0.95 -15.97
CA ALA A 144 6.50 0.23 -15.19
C ALA A 144 7.52 -0.07 -14.10
N ILE A 145 8.46 0.87 -13.86
CA ILE A 145 9.31 0.84 -12.66
C ILE A 145 8.80 1.88 -11.65
N THR A 146 8.70 1.49 -10.37
CA THR A 146 8.19 2.38 -9.33
C THR A 146 9.16 3.51 -9.01
N THR A 147 8.65 4.73 -8.97
CA THR A 147 9.39 5.94 -8.58
C THR A 147 8.68 6.68 -7.45
N LEU A 148 7.37 6.46 -7.35
CA LEU A 148 6.50 7.07 -6.36
C LEU A 148 6.09 6.03 -5.33
N PRO A 149 5.98 6.41 -4.04
CA PRO A 149 5.60 5.47 -3.00
C PRO A 149 4.15 5.01 -3.18
N MET A 150 3.87 3.72 -2.89
CA MET A 150 2.54 3.14 -3.06
C MET A 150 1.50 3.63 -2.03
N ASN A 151 1.91 4.32 -0.97
CA ASN A 151 0.98 5.04 -0.08
C ASN A 151 0.55 6.41 -0.62
N TYR A 152 1.08 6.83 -1.76
CA TYR A 152 0.71 8.06 -2.45
C TYR A 152 -0.26 7.77 -3.61
N THR A 153 -1.26 8.63 -3.78
CA THR A 153 -2.35 8.43 -4.76
C THR A 153 -1.84 8.13 -6.17
N TYR A 154 -0.82 8.86 -6.63
CA TYR A 154 -0.25 8.64 -7.96
C TYR A 154 0.54 7.33 -8.02
N GLY A 155 1.34 7.00 -6.99
CA GLY A 155 2.06 5.73 -6.93
C GLY A 155 1.14 4.52 -7.00
N ILE A 156 0.05 4.53 -6.21
CA ILE A 156 -0.92 3.42 -6.22
C ILE A 156 -1.70 3.34 -7.55
N SER A 157 -1.92 4.46 -8.24
CA SER A 157 -2.60 4.45 -9.56
C SER A 157 -1.76 3.74 -10.63
N ILE A 158 -0.43 3.88 -10.60
CA ILE A 158 0.48 3.14 -11.50
C ILE A 158 0.34 1.63 -11.26
N ILE A 159 0.32 1.22 -10.00
CA ILE A 159 0.14 -0.19 -9.64
C ILE A 159 -1.20 -0.70 -10.15
N ASN A 160 -2.29 0.00 -9.86
CA ASN A 160 -3.63 -0.43 -10.27
C ASN A 160 -3.78 -0.54 -11.79
N THR A 161 -3.27 0.44 -12.55
CA THR A 161 -3.40 0.46 -14.01
C THR A 161 -2.62 -0.67 -14.68
N HIS A 162 -1.39 -0.94 -14.22
CA HIS A 162 -0.58 -2.02 -14.79
C HIS A 162 -1.13 -3.40 -14.43
N LEU A 163 -1.58 -3.60 -13.17
CA LEU A 163 -2.24 -4.84 -12.79
C LEU A 163 -3.56 -5.05 -13.53
N TRP A 164 -4.32 -3.98 -13.80
CA TRP A 164 -5.58 -4.04 -14.55
C TRP A 164 -5.42 -4.59 -15.95
N VAL A 165 -4.38 -4.18 -16.67
CA VAL A 165 -4.09 -4.64 -18.03
C VAL A 165 -3.24 -5.90 -18.10
N GLY A 166 -2.87 -6.50 -16.95
CA GLY A 166 -2.00 -7.67 -16.91
C GLY A 166 -0.53 -7.39 -17.20
N ALA A 167 -0.12 -6.14 -17.09
CA ALA A 167 1.26 -5.69 -17.29
C ALA A 167 2.16 -6.00 -16.09
N SER A 168 3.48 -5.85 -16.27
CA SER A 168 4.47 -6.06 -15.24
C SER A 168 4.81 -4.79 -14.47
N ILE A 169 5.24 -4.95 -13.21
CA ILE A 169 5.71 -3.83 -12.38
C ILE A 169 7.07 -4.21 -11.78
N ILE A 170 8.05 -3.34 -11.96
CA ILE A 170 9.36 -3.44 -11.30
C ILE A 170 9.29 -2.61 -10.02
N LEU A 171 9.34 -3.29 -8.89
CA LEU A 171 9.35 -2.63 -7.58
C LEU A 171 10.77 -2.24 -7.19
N THR A 172 10.97 -0.98 -6.79
CA THR A 172 12.26 -0.47 -6.32
C THR A 172 12.10 0.65 -5.31
N GLU A 173 12.99 0.67 -4.31
CA GLU A 173 13.19 1.77 -3.37
C GLU A 173 14.26 2.77 -3.87
N LYS A 174 14.85 2.53 -5.05
CA LYS A 174 15.88 3.39 -5.60
C LYS A 174 15.25 4.62 -6.26
N GLY A 175 15.77 5.80 -5.94
CA GLY A 175 15.31 7.05 -6.53
C GLY A 175 16.00 7.38 -7.85
N LEU A 176 15.41 8.29 -8.62
CA LEU A 176 15.89 8.75 -9.94
C LEU A 176 17.33 9.28 -9.94
N MET A 177 17.82 9.77 -8.79
CA MET A 177 19.21 10.26 -8.66
C MET A 177 20.23 9.16 -8.41
N GLN A 178 19.79 7.92 -8.20
CA GLN A 178 20.65 6.77 -7.91
C GLN A 178 20.96 5.99 -9.21
N LYS A 179 22.22 5.65 -9.42
CA LYS A 179 22.67 4.88 -10.60
C LYS A 179 21.98 3.51 -10.68
N GLU A 180 21.71 2.90 -9.54
CA GLU A 180 21.05 1.61 -9.41
C GLU A 180 19.64 1.61 -9.98
N PHE A 181 18.91 2.72 -9.88
CA PHE A 181 17.60 2.88 -10.51
C PHE A 181 17.69 2.69 -12.03
N TRP A 182 18.59 3.39 -12.69
CA TRP A 182 18.78 3.33 -14.13
C TRP A 182 19.33 1.97 -14.59
N GLN A 183 20.15 1.32 -13.75
CA GLN A 183 20.59 -0.05 -14.01
C GLN A 183 19.41 -1.03 -13.96
N GLN A 184 18.53 -0.92 -12.96
CA GLN A 184 17.34 -1.75 -12.87
C GLN A 184 16.39 -1.50 -14.04
N MET A 185 16.16 -0.22 -14.37
CA MET A 185 15.33 0.16 -15.53
C MET A 185 15.82 -0.50 -16.82
N LYS A 186 17.13 -0.51 -17.06
CA LYS A 186 17.73 -1.14 -18.23
C LYS A 186 17.70 -2.68 -18.14
N ASN A 187 18.11 -3.25 -17.01
CA ASN A 187 18.26 -4.71 -16.86
C ASN A 187 16.92 -5.44 -16.91
N PHE A 188 15.87 -4.82 -16.42
CA PHE A 188 14.51 -5.36 -16.43
C PHE A 188 13.67 -4.84 -17.59
N GLU A 189 14.28 -4.09 -18.53
CA GLU A 189 13.62 -3.56 -19.73
C GLU A 189 12.32 -2.78 -19.39
N ALA A 190 12.41 -1.87 -18.41
CA ALA A 190 11.26 -1.03 -18.06
C ALA A 190 10.82 -0.17 -19.26
N THR A 191 9.53 -0.13 -19.52
CA THR A 191 8.94 0.67 -20.62
C THR A 191 8.57 2.08 -20.18
N SER A 192 8.28 2.26 -18.89
CA SER A 192 7.80 3.54 -18.38
C SER A 192 8.16 3.75 -16.90
N PHE A 193 8.17 5.02 -16.49
CA PHE A 193 8.16 5.43 -15.09
C PHE A 193 7.32 6.70 -14.93
N ALA A 194 6.75 6.89 -13.74
CA ALA A 194 5.99 8.09 -13.41
C ALA A 194 6.87 9.10 -12.69
N GLY A 195 6.59 10.39 -12.89
CA GLY A 195 7.31 11.47 -12.21
C GLY A 195 6.41 12.65 -11.93
N VAL A 196 6.76 13.41 -10.91
CA VAL A 196 6.16 14.73 -10.62
C VAL A 196 7.22 15.80 -10.85
N PRO A 197 6.87 16.92 -11.51
CA PRO A 197 7.77 18.07 -11.61
C PRO A 197 8.09 18.59 -10.20
N TYR A 198 9.34 19.00 -10.01
CA TYR A 198 9.73 19.75 -8.82
C TYR A 198 9.45 21.22 -9.02
#